data_25be7f5a22fb0e6d3d983ba149d31ce3
#
_entry.id   25be7f5a22fb0e6d3d983ba149d31ce3
#
_cell.length_a   1.000
_cell.length_b   1.000
_cell.length_c   1.000
_cell.angle_alpha   90.00
_cell.angle_beta   90.00
_cell.angle_gamma   90.00
#
_symmetry.space_group_name_H-M   'P 1'
#
loop_
_entity.id
_entity.type
_entity.pdbx_description
1 polymer ?
#
loop_
_entity_poly.entity_id
_entity_poly.type
_entity_poly.pdbx_seq_one_letter_code
_entity_poly.pdbx_strand_id
1 'polypeptide(L)'
;MTDKFIELTLDGYKQTAGGEFGGLVPGWFTDEPQVVVTDRHAIRWTPDLFDAFRARWGYDLTPHLVSLWEEVGPWRQVRHNYRDVLMNLFLDRFMKVCHAYCERNELAFTGHFWEHGWPDMAHNPDNMAMYAWQQMPGIDLLYNKFDLDSPNAHFGNVRSVKEVNSAANQTGRVRKLSESYGGAGWDVTLRDLKRLGDWEYALGVNFMNQHIAPLSIAGARKYDYPPTFTPHSPWWEYYRELNMHFARLSLALSSGGQYNDVLVLEPTTSIWMYYTQHAPRRNHWRTMGAQFQEFITALERQQVEFDLGSENIILNHGSVRGDRFIVGKRAYGTVVLPAQMENVDAATFALLRRFAAKGGRIICYGAPRYVDGVPSAEAESFFADAAQVTRADASEPVDAALYASSEIAFDLAQGNCLFHHRRRMDDGQVLFLVIYFAVSYTHLRAHETDQY
;
A
#
# COMPACT_ATOMS: atom_id res chain seq x y z
N MET A 1 23.61 9.68 -9.04
CA MET A 1 23.03 10.59 -8.01
C MET A 1 22.90 9.86 -6.68
N THR A 2 22.25 8.70 -6.61
CA THR A 2 22.06 7.91 -5.36
C THR A 2 23.39 7.51 -4.71
N ASP A 3 24.38 7.07 -5.48
CA ASP A 3 25.69 6.72 -4.93
C ASP A 3 26.36 7.93 -4.25
N LYS A 4 26.21 9.12 -4.83
CA LYS A 4 26.74 10.35 -4.22
C LYS A 4 25.95 10.76 -2.96
N PHE A 5 24.65 10.50 -2.94
CA PHE A 5 23.84 10.65 -1.73
C PHE A 5 24.34 9.72 -0.61
N ILE A 6 24.55 8.45 -0.92
CA ILE A 6 25.07 7.47 0.05
C ILE A 6 26.44 7.90 0.57
N GLU A 7 27.36 8.26 -0.32
CA GLU A 7 28.71 8.73 0.06
C GLU A 7 28.67 9.94 1.02
N LEU A 8 27.83 10.92 0.73
CA LEU A 8 27.78 12.17 1.51
C LEU A 8 26.98 12.03 2.81
N THR A 9 26.03 11.12 2.88
CA THR A 9 25.12 10.93 4.03
C THR A 9 25.44 9.65 4.78
N LEU A 10 25.09 8.49 4.22
CA LEU A 10 25.16 7.21 4.94
C LEU A 10 26.60 6.80 5.28
N ASP A 11 27.54 7.00 4.37
CA ASP A 11 28.96 6.75 4.65
C ASP A 11 29.56 7.77 5.62
N GLY A 12 29.05 9.02 5.61
CA GLY A 12 29.40 10.02 6.61
C GLY A 12 29.00 9.60 8.03
N TYR A 13 27.79 9.09 8.19
CA TYR A 13 27.33 8.50 9.47
C TYR A 13 28.11 7.23 9.82
N LYS A 14 28.40 6.37 8.83
CA LYS A 14 29.20 5.16 9.04
C LYS A 14 30.58 5.46 9.60
N GLN A 15 31.24 6.52 9.14
CA GLN A 15 32.55 6.95 9.67
C GLN A 15 32.49 7.31 11.16
N THR A 16 31.36 7.85 11.63
CA THR A 16 31.20 8.33 13.01
C THR A 16 30.58 7.27 13.92
N ALA A 17 29.58 6.54 13.44
CA ALA A 17 28.72 5.64 14.21
C ALA A 17 28.65 4.23 13.63
N GLY A 18 29.51 3.85 12.69
CA GLY A 18 29.45 2.54 12.02
C GLY A 18 29.62 1.34 12.95
N GLY A 19 30.29 1.52 14.10
CA GLY A 19 30.41 0.49 15.13
C GLY A 19 29.08 0.17 15.83
N GLU A 20 28.07 1.03 15.69
CA GLU A 20 26.74 0.89 16.30
C GLU A 20 25.69 0.39 15.30
N PHE A 21 26.08 0.19 14.02
CA PHE A 21 25.18 -0.32 12.99
C PHE A 21 24.73 -1.75 13.31
N GLY A 22 23.43 -2.02 13.09
CA GLY A 22 22.80 -3.27 13.50
C GLY A 22 22.51 -3.40 15.01
N GLY A 23 23.01 -2.46 15.82
CA GLY A 23 22.82 -2.36 17.25
C GLY A 23 22.00 -1.14 17.64
N LEU A 24 22.67 -0.10 18.17
CA LEU A 24 22.01 1.17 18.56
C LEU A 24 21.46 1.95 17.36
N VAL A 25 22.05 1.78 16.18
CA VAL A 25 21.54 2.29 14.90
C VAL A 25 20.93 1.14 14.13
N PRO A 26 19.61 0.88 14.24
CA PRO A 26 18.98 -0.29 13.66
C PRO A 26 18.65 -0.16 12.17
N GLY A 27 18.65 1.06 11.61
CA GLY A 27 18.24 1.26 10.23
C GLY A 27 18.27 2.71 9.76
N TRP A 28 17.87 2.88 8.51
CA TRP A 28 17.67 4.16 7.85
C TRP A 28 16.22 4.36 7.50
N PHE A 29 15.68 5.51 7.88
CA PHE A 29 14.32 5.92 7.59
C PHE A 29 14.33 6.98 6.47
N THR A 30 13.49 6.80 5.45
CA THR A 30 13.25 7.78 4.40
C THR A 30 11.83 8.31 4.48
N ASP A 31 11.73 9.62 4.44
CA ASP A 31 10.47 10.36 4.45
C ASP A 31 10.11 10.70 3.00
N GLU A 32 9.13 10.00 2.46
CA GLU A 32 8.46 10.21 1.17
C GLU A 32 9.37 10.42 -0.06
N PRO A 33 10.34 9.54 -0.34
CA PRO A 33 11.09 9.64 -1.58
C PRO A 33 10.15 9.43 -2.79
N GLN A 34 10.24 10.32 -3.80
CA GLN A 34 9.21 10.41 -4.83
C GLN A 34 9.75 10.81 -6.20
N VAL A 35 8.96 10.52 -7.24
CA VAL A 35 9.25 10.88 -8.63
C VAL A 35 8.38 12.05 -9.13
N VAL A 36 7.77 12.81 -8.25
CA VAL A 36 6.85 13.90 -8.60
C VAL A 36 7.51 14.97 -9.47
N VAL A 37 6.73 15.56 -10.35
CA VAL A 37 7.04 16.77 -11.10
C VAL A 37 6.03 17.83 -10.71
N THR A 38 6.49 18.96 -10.21
CA THR A 38 5.62 20.05 -9.75
C THR A 38 4.97 20.83 -10.87
N ASP A 39 5.61 20.90 -12.05
CA ASP A 39 5.05 21.52 -13.22
C ASP A 39 4.18 20.51 -13.98
N ARG A 40 2.88 20.80 -14.05
CA ARG A 40 1.90 19.97 -14.77
C ARG A 40 2.15 19.85 -16.28
N HIS A 41 2.94 20.72 -16.87
CA HIS A 41 3.31 20.71 -18.30
C HIS A 41 4.60 19.95 -18.56
N ALA A 42 5.24 19.41 -17.52
CA ALA A 42 6.47 18.64 -17.62
C ALA A 42 6.22 17.14 -17.39
N ILE A 43 7.14 16.32 -17.86
CA ILE A 43 7.23 14.89 -17.50
C ILE A 43 8.44 14.68 -16.61
N ARG A 44 8.41 13.62 -15.79
CA ARG A 44 9.62 13.17 -15.12
C ARG A 44 10.62 12.69 -16.17
N TRP A 45 11.82 13.23 -16.11
CA TRP A 45 12.85 12.98 -17.12
C TRP A 45 14.22 12.64 -16.49
N THR A 46 14.97 11.82 -17.18
CA THR A 46 16.39 11.54 -16.94
C THR A 46 17.09 11.43 -18.28
N PRO A 47 18.42 11.74 -18.40
CA PRO A 47 19.12 11.78 -19.67
C PRO A 47 18.95 10.54 -20.56
N ASP A 48 18.76 9.38 -19.97
CA ASP A 48 18.61 8.09 -20.66
C ASP A 48 17.18 7.54 -20.67
N LEU A 49 16.17 8.36 -20.34
CA LEU A 49 14.77 7.93 -20.28
C LEU A 49 14.30 7.28 -21.58
N PHE A 50 14.60 7.91 -22.74
CA PHE A 50 14.15 7.40 -24.04
C PHE A 50 14.85 6.08 -24.41
N ASP A 51 16.11 5.93 -24.06
CA ASP A 51 16.85 4.69 -24.28
C ASP A 51 16.34 3.57 -23.35
N ALA A 52 16.10 3.87 -22.08
CA ALA A 52 15.49 2.93 -21.14
C ALA A 52 14.09 2.50 -21.60
N PHE A 53 13.28 3.44 -22.08
CA PHE A 53 11.96 3.14 -22.62
C PHE A 53 12.03 2.24 -23.84
N ARG A 54 12.91 2.58 -24.80
CA ARG A 54 13.10 1.76 -26.02
C ARG A 54 13.63 0.36 -25.69
N ALA A 55 14.56 0.25 -24.74
CA ALA A 55 15.10 -1.03 -24.30
C ALA A 55 14.02 -1.92 -23.66
N ARG A 56 13.10 -1.32 -22.91
CA ARG A 56 12.02 -2.04 -22.22
C ARG A 56 10.87 -2.43 -23.12
N TRP A 57 10.42 -1.51 -24.00
CA TRP A 57 9.17 -1.64 -24.76
C TRP A 57 9.36 -1.78 -26.28
N GLY A 58 10.59 -1.67 -26.79
CA GLY A 58 10.92 -1.93 -28.18
C GLY A 58 10.52 -0.83 -29.17
N TYR A 59 10.04 0.34 -28.72
CA TYR A 59 9.67 1.46 -29.58
C TYR A 59 10.14 2.81 -29.02
N ASP A 60 10.15 3.84 -29.88
CA ASP A 60 10.57 5.19 -29.49
C ASP A 60 9.40 5.96 -28.86
N LEU A 61 9.62 6.51 -27.65
CA LEU A 61 8.64 7.36 -26.95
C LEU A 61 8.47 8.73 -27.62
N THR A 62 9.51 9.26 -28.31
CA THR A 62 9.53 10.65 -28.81
C THR A 62 8.30 11.01 -29.66
N PRO A 63 7.88 10.23 -30.68
CA PRO A 63 6.71 10.57 -31.49
C PRO A 63 5.40 10.44 -30.72
N HIS A 64 5.41 9.84 -29.54
CA HIS A 64 4.23 9.57 -28.71
C HIS A 64 4.14 10.46 -27.46
N LEU A 65 5.02 11.43 -27.29
CA LEU A 65 5.04 12.28 -26.08
C LEU A 65 3.69 12.95 -25.82
N VAL A 66 3.01 13.42 -26.85
CA VAL A 66 1.68 14.06 -26.72
C VAL A 66 0.65 13.12 -26.08
N SER A 67 0.78 11.81 -26.28
CA SER A 67 -0.12 10.80 -25.68
C SER A 67 -0.07 10.77 -24.16
N LEU A 68 0.99 11.30 -23.54
CA LEU A 68 1.08 11.42 -22.08
C LEU A 68 0.10 12.45 -21.50
N TRP A 69 -0.34 13.41 -22.31
CA TRP A 69 -1.30 14.45 -21.93
C TRP A 69 -2.65 14.26 -22.62
N GLU A 70 -2.65 13.96 -23.92
CA GLU A 70 -3.84 13.89 -24.75
C GLU A 70 -4.17 12.44 -25.12
N GLU A 71 -5.44 12.19 -25.44
CA GLU A 71 -5.92 10.87 -25.87
C GLU A 71 -5.73 10.68 -27.38
N VAL A 72 -4.46 10.73 -27.83
CA VAL A 72 -4.09 10.58 -29.25
C VAL A 72 -3.20 9.36 -29.49
N GLY A 73 -3.37 8.68 -30.62
CA GLY A 73 -2.62 7.47 -30.94
C GLY A 73 -2.86 6.35 -29.91
N PRO A 74 -1.86 5.52 -29.63
CA PRO A 74 -1.97 4.41 -28.67
C PRO A 74 -1.76 4.90 -27.21
N TRP A 75 -2.46 5.96 -26.82
CA TRP A 75 -2.21 6.69 -25.57
C TRP A 75 -2.28 5.83 -24.31
N ARG A 76 -3.16 4.80 -24.26
CA ARG A 76 -3.24 3.89 -23.10
C ARG A 76 -1.95 3.10 -22.92
N GLN A 77 -1.47 2.50 -24.01
CA GLN A 77 -0.20 1.79 -24.03
C GLN A 77 0.96 2.70 -23.67
N VAL A 78 1.02 3.89 -24.23
CA VAL A 78 2.11 4.86 -24.00
C VAL A 78 2.16 5.28 -22.52
N ARG A 79 1.01 5.60 -21.93
CA ARG A 79 0.94 6.00 -20.50
C ARG A 79 1.30 4.84 -19.57
N HIS A 80 0.79 3.65 -19.83
CA HIS A 80 1.14 2.43 -19.11
C HIS A 80 2.66 2.20 -19.16
N ASN A 81 3.22 2.13 -20.35
CA ASN A 81 4.63 1.83 -20.57
C ASN A 81 5.56 2.91 -19.98
N TYR A 82 5.17 4.18 -20.05
CA TYR A 82 5.91 5.26 -19.45
C TYR A 82 5.96 5.15 -17.91
N ARG A 83 4.84 4.81 -17.27
CA ARG A 83 4.78 4.62 -15.81
C ARG A 83 5.58 3.41 -15.35
N ASP A 84 5.51 2.31 -16.08
CA ASP A 84 6.35 1.13 -15.85
C ASP A 84 7.85 1.47 -15.90
N VAL A 85 8.27 2.24 -16.91
CA VAL A 85 9.68 2.66 -17.01
C VAL A 85 10.08 3.58 -15.86
N LEU A 86 9.27 4.57 -15.49
CA LEU A 86 9.56 5.45 -14.35
C LEU A 86 9.70 4.68 -13.05
N MET A 87 8.78 3.76 -12.78
CA MET A 87 8.83 2.90 -11.60
C MET A 87 10.11 2.08 -11.57
N ASN A 88 10.44 1.39 -12.66
CA ASN A 88 11.64 0.54 -12.70
C ASN A 88 12.94 1.36 -12.59
N LEU A 89 13.02 2.54 -13.20
CA LEU A 89 14.16 3.43 -13.02
C LEU A 89 14.34 3.90 -11.58
N PHE A 90 13.23 4.19 -10.88
CA PHE A 90 13.30 4.58 -9.47
C PHE A 90 13.67 3.38 -8.58
N LEU A 91 13.08 2.21 -8.82
CA LEU A 91 13.46 0.99 -8.12
C LEU A 91 14.94 0.68 -8.29
N ASP A 92 15.45 0.68 -9.52
CA ASP A 92 16.83 0.28 -9.81
C ASP A 92 17.86 1.30 -9.30
N ARG A 93 17.54 2.60 -9.31
CA ARG A 93 18.48 3.69 -9.04
C ARG A 93 18.41 4.24 -7.63
N PHE A 94 17.35 3.96 -6.90
CA PHE A 94 17.19 4.43 -5.54
C PHE A 94 16.87 3.26 -4.59
N MET A 95 15.74 2.60 -4.76
CA MET A 95 15.26 1.62 -3.79
C MET A 95 16.21 0.44 -3.62
N LYS A 96 16.62 -0.20 -4.72
CA LYS A 96 17.56 -1.34 -4.69
C LYS A 96 18.93 -0.95 -4.20
N VAL A 97 19.39 0.26 -4.51
CA VAL A 97 20.70 0.77 -4.06
C VAL A 97 20.70 1.00 -2.55
N CYS A 98 19.65 1.66 -2.01
CA CYS A 98 19.49 1.84 -0.56
C CYS A 98 19.28 0.50 0.16
N HIS A 99 18.45 -0.38 -0.38
CA HIS A 99 18.26 -1.74 0.13
C HIS A 99 19.58 -2.50 0.25
N ALA A 100 20.36 -2.53 -0.83
CA ALA A 100 21.63 -3.25 -0.84
C ALA A 100 22.68 -2.60 0.09
N TYR A 101 22.67 -1.29 0.28
CA TYR A 101 23.51 -0.63 1.26
C TYR A 101 23.15 -1.07 2.68
N CYS A 102 21.87 -1.02 3.03
CA CYS A 102 21.40 -1.42 4.35
C CYS A 102 21.68 -2.90 4.63
N GLU A 103 21.43 -3.79 3.67
CA GLU A 103 21.73 -5.22 3.79
C GLU A 103 23.20 -5.46 4.14
N ARG A 104 24.14 -4.81 3.42
CA ARG A 104 25.59 -4.96 3.65
C ARG A 104 26.08 -4.38 4.98
N ASN A 105 25.29 -3.51 5.60
CA ASN A 105 25.65 -2.83 6.84
C ASN A 105 24.78 -3.26 8.03
N GLU A 106 24.04 -4.36 7.92
CA GLU A 106 23.17 -4.90 8.98
C GLU A 106 22.09 -3.91 9.44
N LEU A 107 21.64 -3.04 8.53
CA LEU A 107 20.63 -2.02 8.78
C LEU A 107 19.29 -2.42 8.16
N ALA A 108 18.21 -1.95 8.73
CA ALA A 108 16.90 -1.99 8.10
C ALA A 108 16.66 -0.71 7.28
N PHE A 109 16.42 -0.84 5.98
CA PHE A 109 15.87 0.24 5.18
C PHE A 109 14.36 0.31 5.42
N THR A 110 13.86 1.44 5.89
CA THR A 110 12.47 1.70 6.23
C THR A 110 12.04 3.11 5.81
N GLY A 111 10.81 3.47 6.09
CA GLY A 111 10.18 4.74 5.75
C GLY A 111 8.89 4.51 4.99
N HIS A 112 8.30 5.56 4.48
CA HIS A 112 7.01 5.56 3.82
C HIS A 112 7.06 6.34 2.51
N PHE A 113 5.94 6.33 1.79
CA PHE A 113 5.75 7.01 0.53
C PHE A 113 4.54 7.94 0.62
N TRP A 114 3.88 8.21 -0.51
CA TRP A 114 2.72 9.09 -0.55
C TRP A 114 1.41 8.26 -0.63
N GLU A 115 1.15 7.41 0.38
CA GLU A 115 0.07 6.43 0.37
C GLU A 115 -1.32 7.08 0.25
N HIS A 116 -1.50 8.19 0.94
CA HIS A 116 -2.75 8.95 0.95
C HIS A 116 -3.02 9.73 -0.35
N GLY A 117 -2.04 9.80 -1.24
CA GLY A 117 -2.21 10.39 -2.57
C GLY A 117 -3.05 9.55 -3.54
N TRP A 118 -3.29 8.27 -3.24
CA TRP A 118 -4.06 7.39 -4.10
C TRP A 118 -5.39 7.99 -4.57
N PRO A 119 -5.79 7.80 -5.80
CA PRO A 119 -5.10 7.11 -6.90
C PRO A 119 -4.20 8.03 -7.74
N ASP A 120 -3.72 9.14 -7.17
CA ASP A 120 -2.82 10.05 -7.86
C ASP A 120 -1.39 9.49 -7.90
N MET A 121 -0.99 9.06 -9.08
CA MET A 121 0.32 8.43 -9.33
C MET A 121 1.43 9.46 -9.61
N ALA A 122 1.22 10.73 -9.24
CA ALA A 122 2.24 11.77 -9.43
C ALA A 122 3.50 11.46 -8.63
N HIS A 123 3.32 11.05 -7.38
CA HIS A 123 4.41 10.82 -6.45
C HIS A 123 5.12 9.49 -6.72
N ASN A 124 4.39 8.40 -6.71
CA ASN A 124 4.92 7.06 -6.95
C ASN A 124 3.97 6.25 -7.83
N PRO A 125 4.47 5.57 -8.87
CA PRO A 125 3.62 4.78 -9.76
C PRO A 125 2.97 3.55 -9.10
N ASP A 126 3.65 2.92 -8.11
CA ASP A 126 3.18 1.74 -7.38
C ASP A 126 3.89 1.68 -6.01
N ASN A 127 3.14 1.94 -4.93
CA ASN A 127 3.70 1.92 -3.57
C ASN A 127 4.11 0.50 -3.15
N MET A 128 3.35 -0.53 -3.51
CA MET A 128 3.70 -1.92 -3.16
C MET A 128 5.03 -2.36 -3.78
N ALA A 129 5.31 -1.92 -5.02
CA ALA A 129 6.59 -2.18 -5.66
C ALA A 129 7.76 -1.55 -4.89
N MET A 130 7.55 -0.37 -4.27
CA MET A 130 8.56 0.29 -3.42
C MET A 130 8.74 -0.46 -2.10
N TYR A 131 7.65 -0.85 -1.41
CA TYR A 131 7.68 -1.61 -0.15
C TYR A 131 8.45 -2.93 -0.28
N ALA A 132 8.39 -3.58 -1.42
CA ALA A 132 9.10 -4.83 -1.67
C ALA A 132 10.63 -4.70 -1.50
N TRP A 133 11.18 -3.50 -1.62
CA TRP A 133 12.61 -3.20 -1.48
C TRP A 133 12.98 -2.58 -0.12
N GLN A 134 12.09 -2.58 0.85
CA GLN A 134 12.41 -2.20 2.24
C GLN A 134 12.60 -3.46 3.10
N GLN A 135 13.59 -3.47 4.00
CA GLN A 135 13.72 -4.53 5.00
C GLN A 135 12.60 -4.44 6.03
N MET A 136 12.11 -3.22 6.30
CA MET A 136 10.96 -2.95 7.13
C MET A 136 10.05 -1.95 6.41
N PRO A 137 9.11 -2.40 5.57
CA PRO A 137 8.21 -1.52 4.86
C PRO A 137 7.32 -0.72 5.80
N GLY A 138 7.03 0.52 5.44
CA GLY A 138 6.29 1.45 6.28
C GLY A 138 5.31 2.33 5.51
N ILE A 139 4.34 2.88 6.26
CA ILE A 139 3.35 3.86 5.83
C ILE A 139 3.34 5.05 6.76
N ASP A 140 2.69 6.16 6.34
CA ASP A 140 2.38 7.32 7.18
C ASP A 140 0.86 7.53 7.28
N LEU A 141 0.34 7.66 8.52
CA LEU A 141 -1.06 7.93 8.80
C LEU A 141 -1.22 9.14 9.72
N LEU A 142 -1.62 10.24 9.12
CA LEU A 142 -1.73 11.55 9.76
C LEU A 142 -3.09 11.76 10.44
N TYR A 143 -3.13 12.74 11.32
CA TYR A 143 -4.32 13.27 12.00
C TYR A 143 -4.92 12.31 13.05
N ASN A 144 -6.14 12.59 13.49
CA ASN A 144 -6.88 11.81 14.49
C ASN A 144 -8.30 11.45 14.05
N LYS A 145 -8.67 11.81 12.82
CA LYS A 145 -9.98 11.52 12.25
C LYS A 145 -10.00 10.14 11.62
N PHE A 146 -10.94 9.32 12.05
CA PHE A 146 -11.21 8.02 11.47
C PHE A 146 -12.44 8.10 10.54
N ASP A 147 -12.28 7.69 9.28
CA ASP A 147 -13.35 7.74 8.29
C ASP A 147 -13.17 6.61 7.25
N LEU A 148 -14.04 5.59 7.31
CA LEU A 148 -14.02 4.44 6.40
C LEU A 148 -14.59 4.75 5.01
N ASP A 149 -15.40 5.81 4.91
CA ASP A 149 -16.16 6.11 3.71
C ASP A 149 -15.49 7.21 2.87
N SER A 150 -14.44 7.85 3.41
CA SER A 150 -13.67 8.87 2.70
C SER A 150 -12.49 8.26 1.95
N PRO A 151 -12.39 8.43 0.62
CA PRO A 151 -11.26 7.93 -0.17
C PRO A 151 -9.92 8.61 0.17
N ASN A 152 -9.96 9.76 0.84
CA ASN A 152 -8.78 10.54 1.23
C ASN A 152 -8.51 10.49 2.75
N ALA A 153 -9.18 9.62 3.49
CA ALA A 153 -8.88 9.44 4.90
C ALA A 153 -7.46 8.87 5.06
N HIS A 154 -6.80 9.26 6.16
CA HIS A 154 -5.62 8.55 6.62
C HIS A 154 -6.07 7.34 7.46
N PHE A 155 -6.61 7.58 8.65
CA PHE A 155 -7.23 6.51 9.42
C PHE A 155 -8.62 6.16 8.85
N GLY A 156 -8.83 4.88 8.58
CA GLY A 156 -9.96 4.37 7.82
C GLY A 156 -9.59 3.98 6.38
N ASN A 157 -8.42 4.38 5.89
CA ASN A 157 -7.91 3.96 4.60
C ASN A 157 -7.37 2.52 4.67
N VAL A 158 -8.27 1.56 4.51
CA VAL A 158 -7.94 0.13 4.52
C VAL A 158 -6.86 -0.21 3.50
N ARG A 159 -6.89 0.41 2.33
CA ARG A 159 -5.96 0.14 1.24
C ARG A 159 -4.50 0.36 1.65
N SER A 160 -4.15 1.52 2.19
CA SER A 160 -2.74 1.85 2.52
C SER A 160 -2.13 0.86 3.51
N VAL A 161 -2.90 0.46 4.54
CA VAL A 161 -2.43 -0.53 5.51
C VAL A 161 -2.33 -1.93 4.89
N LYS A 162 -3.29 -2.29 4.01
CA LYS A 162 -3.23 -3.59 3.31
C LYS A 162 -2.10 -3.67 2.30
N GLU A 163 -1.73 -2.59 1.61
CA GLU A 163 -0.59 -2.57 0.70
C GLU A 163 0.71 -2.92 1.42
N VAL A 164 1.04 -2.19 2.49
CA VAL A 164 2.28 -2.44 3.24
C VAL A 164 2.28 -3.83 3.87
N ASN A 165 1.14 -4.27 4.42
CA ASN A 165 1.00 -5.60 4.99
C ASN A 165 1.19 -6.70 3.94
N SER A 166 0.57 -6.56 2.77
CA SER A 166 0.62 -7.53 1.69
C SER A 166 2.02 -7.65 1.09
N ALA A 167 2.67 -6.51 0.81
CA ALA A 167 4.05 -6.49 0.32
C ALA A 167 5.01 -7.17 1.32
N ALA A 168 4.85 -6.87 2.62
CA ALA A 168 5.64 -7.51 3.68
C ALA A 168 5.41 -9.02 3.77
N ASN A 169 4.14 -9.47 3.73
CA ASN A 169 3.79 -10.89 3.76
C ASN A 169 4.41 -11.63 2.56
N GLN A 170 4.29 -11.07 1.36
CA GLN A 170 4.80 -11.65 0.12
C GLN A 170 6.33 -11.70 0.08
N THR A 171 7.00 -10.67 0.54
CA THR A 171 8.48 -10.61 0.59
C THR A 171 9.07 -11.27 1.83
N GLY A 172 8.24 -11.71 2.79
CA GLY A 172 8.68 -12.37 4.02
C GLY A 172 9.24 -11.42 5.07
N ARG A 173 8.86 -10.15 5.03
CA ARG A 173 9.25 -9.16 6.05
C ARG A 173 8.38 -9.29 7.29
N VAL A 174 9.01 -9.33 8.44
CA VAL A 174 8.30 -9.55 9.72
C VAL A 174 7.69 -8.26 10.24
N ARG A 175 8.43 -7.14 10.14
CA ARG A 175 8.00 -5.83 10.65
C ARG A 175 7.37 -4.99 9.56
N LYS A 176 6.30 -4.29 9.91
CA LYS A 176 5.54 -3.33 9.11
C LYS A 176 5.32 -2.10 9.96
N LEU A 177 5.99 -1.04 9.58
CA LEU A 177 6.00 0.22 10.32
C LEU A 177 4.80 1.08 9.93
N SER A 178 4.25 1.82 10.89
CA SER A 178 3.46 3.02 10.60
C SER A 178 4.07 4.21 11.35
N GLU A 179 4.41 5.26 10.60
CA GLU A 179 4.54 6.59 11.19
C GLU A 179 3.13 7.11 11.42
N SER A 180 2.79 7.47 12.65
CA SER A 180 1.39 7.69 12.98
C SER A 180 1.22 8.96 13.81
N TYR A 181 0.02 9.57 13.65
CA TYR A 181 -0.49 10.68 14.45
C TYR A 181 0.11 12.05 14.17
N GLY A 182 0.96 12.22 13.15
CA GLY A 182 1.41 13.54 12.73
C GLY A 182 0.23 14.45 12.43
N GLY A 183 0.20 15.66 12.99
CA GLY A 183 -0.93 16.57 12.82
C GLY A 183 -2.21 16.20 13.59
N ALA A 184 -2.18 15.21 14.49
CA ALA A 184 -3.35 14.83 15.29
C ALA A 184 -3.82 15.90 16.29
N GLY A 185 -3.01 16.94 16.50
CA GLY A 185 -3.36 18.07 17.38
C GLY A 185 -2.92 17.91 18.82
N TRP A 186 -2.87 19.02 19.55
CA TRP A 186 -2.49 19.04 20.97
C TRP A 186 -3.57 18.48 21.91
N ASP A 187 -4.78 18.33 21.43
CA ASP A 187 -5.97 17.87 22.16
C ASP A 187 -6.20 16.36 22.05
N VAL A 188 -5.37 15.65 21.24
CA VAL A 188 -5.46 14.20 21.11
C VAL A 188 -5.23 13.49 22.43
N THR A 189 -6.05 12.49 22.73
CA THR A 189 -5.99 11.71 23.97
C THR A 189 -5.30 10.37 23.77
N LEU A 190 -4.79 9.75 24.85
CA LEU A 190 -4.27 8.37 24.79
C LEU A 190 -5.33 7.36 24.30
N ARG A 191 -6.63 7.63 24.56
CA ARG A 191 -7.73 6.82 24.05
C ARG A 191 -7.82 6.89 22.51
N ASP A 192 -7.65 8.10 21.97
CA ASP A 192 -7.67 8.29 20.51
C ASP A 192 -6.48 7.60 19.85
N LEU A 193 -5.27 7.82 20.39
CA LEU A 193 -4.05 7.17 19.91
C LEU A 193 -4.17 5.63 19.96
N LYS A 194 -4.68 5.09 21.07
CA LYS A 194 -4.89 3.65 21.20
C LYS A 194 -5.91 3.14 20.17
N ARG A 195 -7.06 3.80 20.05
CA ARG A 195 -8.14 3.42 19.13
C ARG A 195 -7.66 3.37 17.67
N LEU A 196 -6.94 4.40 17.24
CA LEU A 196 -6.42 4.50 15.88
C LEU A 196 -5.33 3.45 15.62
N GLY A 197 -4.38 3.30 16.54
CA GLY A 197 -3.34 2.30 16.41
C GLY A 197 -3.85 0.86 16.48
N ASP A 198 -4.85 0.56 17.31
CA ASP A 198 -5.47 -0.78 17.35
C ASP A 198 -6.05 -1.17 15.98
N TRP A 199 -6.65 -0.21 15.26
CA TRP A 199 -7.13 -0.43 13.91
C TRP A 199 -6.00 -0.74 12.92
N GLU A 200 -4.89 -0.01 12.98
CA GLU A 200 -3.71 -0.30 12.15
C GLU A 200 -3.18 -1.72 12.40
N TYR A 201 -3.09 -2.11 13.68
CA TYR A 201 -2.63 -3.45 14.07
C TYR A 201 -3.60 -4.56 13.63
N ALA A 202 -4.91 -4.29 13.64
CA ALA A 202 -5.90 -5.24 13.12
C ALA A 202 -5.76 -5.45 11.61
N LEU A 203 -5.30 -4.46 10.86
CA LEU A 203 -5.07 -4.58 9.41
C LEU A 203 -3.66 -5.07 9.04
N GLY A 204 -2.71 -5.10 9.98
CA GLY A 204 -1.43 -5.74 9.72
C GLY A 204 -0.17 -4.99 10.13
N VAL A 205 -0.24 -3.72 10.50
CA VAL A 205 0.88 -2.99 11.14
C VAL A 205 1.29 -3.74 12.42
N ASN A 206 2.57 -3.74 12.72
CA ASN A 206 3.09 -4.34 13.95
C ASN A 206 4.35 -3.63 14.50
N PHE A 207 4.58 -2.41 14.03
CA PHE A 207 5.62 -1.53 14.55
C PHE A 207 5.14 -0.07 14.45
N MET A 208 4.91 0.54 15.62
CA MET A 208 4.42 1.92 15.70
C MET A 208 5.58 2.89 15.87
N ASN A 209 5.65 3.89 15.00
CA ASN A 209 6.56 5.04 15.09
C ASN A 209 5.72 6.31 15.18
N GLN A 210 5.55 6.83 16.38
CA GLN A 210 4.72 8.01 16.58
C GLN A 210 5.44 9.28 16.12
N HIS A 211 4.80 10.09 15.30
CA HIS A 211 5.28 11.41 14.89
C HIS A 211 4.94 12.44 15.98
N ILE A 212 5.88 13.13 16.60
CA ILE A 212 7.33 13.09 16.61
C ILE A 212 7.84 13.48 17.99
N ALA A 213 9.11 13.24 18.31
CA ALA A 213 9.74 13.65 19.55
C ALA A 213 10.83 14.70 19.28
N PRO A 214 10.51 15.99 19.09
CA PRO A 214 11.48 17.05 18.84
C PRO A 214 12.31 17.34 20.11
N LEU A 215 13.56 17.74 19.92
CA LEU A 215 14.42 18.19 21.03
C LEU A 215 13.85 19.43 21.74
N SER A 216 13.08 20.26 21.04
CA SER A 216 12.47 21.47 21.57
C SER A 216 11.21 21.79 20.80
N ILE A 217 10.19 22.31 21.50
CA ILE A 217 8.95 22.85 20.91
C ILE A 217 8.99 24.39 20.78
N ALA A 218 10.17 25.01 20.89
CA ALA A 218 10.29 26.47 20.76
C ALA A 218 9.95 26.95 19.35
N GLY A 219 9.36 28.15 19.28
CA GLY A 219 9.03 28.79 18.01
C GLY A 219 8.01 28.03 17.16
N ALA A 220 8.29 27.89 15.87
CA ALA A 220 7.42 27.22 14.91
C ALA A 220 7.31 25.70 15.13
N ARG A 221 8.24 25.10 15.87
CA ARG A 221 8.27 23.65 16.13
C ARG A 221 6.98 23.12 16.78
N LYS A 222 6.31 23.90 17.61
CA LYS A 222 5.04 23.53 18.23
C LYS A 222 3.85 23.46 17.27
N TYR A 223 3.99 23.97 16.05
CA TYR A 223 2.97 23.90 14.99
C TYR A 223 3.30 22.86 13.91
N ASP A 224 4.48 22.22 14.02
CA ASP A 224 4.97 21.26 13.06
C ASP A 224 4.39 19.89 13.36
N TYR A 225 3.20 19.65 12.82
CA TYR A 225 2.44 18.39 12.93
C TYR A 225 2.33 17.85 14.38
N PRO A 226 1.76 18.62 15.33
CA PRO A 226 1.60 18.16 16.72
C PRO A 226 0.67 16.91 16.80
N PRO A 227 0.69 16.14 17.92
CA PRO A 227 1.33 16.45 19.18
C PRO A 227 2.81 16.13 19.20
N THR A 228 3.45 16.38 20.36
CA THR A 228 4.79 15.89 20.62
C THR A 228 4.75 14.72 21.61
N PHE A 229 5.54 13.69 21.35
CA PHE A 229 5.72 12.53 22.23
C PHE A 229 6.88 12.77 23.18
N THR A 230 6.77 13.84 23.98
CA THR A 230 7.74 14.35 24.95
C THR A 230 7.04 14.83 26.22
N PRO A 231 7.77 15.21 27.29
CA PRO A 231 7.18 15.76 28.52
C PRO A 231 6.30 17.01 28.36
N HIS A 232 6.24 17.60 27.18
CA HIS A 232 5.38 18.74 26.88
C HIS A 232 3.91 18.35 26.63
N SER A 233 3.62 17.08 26.38
CA SER A 233 2.25 16.61 26.22
C SER A 233 1.61 16.29 27.58
N PRO A 234 0.33 16.64 27.80
CA PRO A 234 -0.32 16.53 29.10
C PRO A 234 -0.46 15.08 29.60
N TRP A 235 -0.42 14.11 28.70
CA TRP A 235 -0.56 12.70 29.00
C TRP A 235 0.79 11.96 29.09
N TRP A 236 1.93 12.65 29.07
CA TRP A 236 3.27 12.05 29.03
C TRP A 236 3.54 11.06 30.16
N GLU A 237 3.10 11.35 31.37
CA GLU A 237 3.30 10.45 32.52
C GLU A 237 2.67 9.07 32.31
N TYR A 238 1.60 8.99 31.51
CA TYR A 238 0.87 7.76 31.20
C TYR A 238 1.25 7.17 29.83
N TYR A 239 2.13 7.81 29.08
CA TYR A 239 2.51 7.37 27.74
C TYR A 239 3.14 5.97 27.72
N ARG A 240 3.83 5.59 28.80
CA ARG A 240 4.37 4.24 28.97
C ARG A 240 3.30 3.16 28.83
N GLU A 241 2.09 3.37 29.33
CA GLU A 241 1.01 2.37 29.27
C GLU A 241 0.56 2.11 27.83
N LEU A 242 0.47 3.17 27.02
CA LEU A 242 0.19 3.05 25.58
C LEU A 242 1.32 2.30 24.87
N ASN A 243 2.57 2.63 25.13
CA ASN A 243 3.71 1.95 24.52
C ASN A 243 3.80 0.48 24.90
N MET A 244 3.49 0.13 26.15
CA MET A 244 3.44 -1.26 26.60
C MET A 244 2.30 -2.04 25.92
N HIS A 245 1.16 -1.39 25.65
CA HIS A 245 0.08 -2.00 24.86
C HIS A 245 0.56 -2.36 23.45
N PHE A 246 1.13 -1.39 22.71
CA PHE A 246 1.64 -1.64 21.36
C PHE A 246 2.84 -2.59 21.33
N ALA A 247 3.71 -2.58 22.33
CA ALA A 247 4.81 -3.53 22.42
C ALA A 247 4.32 -4.99 22.53
N ARG A 248 3.28 -5.23 23.34
CA ARG A 248 2.65 -6.56 23.45
C ARG A 248 1.96 -6.98 22.15
N LEU A 249 1.22 -6.08 21.50
CA LEU A 249 0.62 -6.34 20.19
C LEU A 249 1.69 -6.60 19.14
N SER A 250 2.76 -5.80 19.12
CA SER A 250 3.88 -5.99 18.20
C SER A 250 4.52 -7.37 18.34
N LEU A 251 4.69 -7.86 19.55
CA LEU A 251 5.21 -9.21 19.81
C LEU A 251 4.24 -10.27 19.28
N ALA A 252 2.97 -10.20 19.69
CA ALA A 252 1.96 -11.18 19.30
C ALA A 252 1.70 -11.22 17.78
N LEU A 253 1.59 -10.03 17.15
CA LEU A 253 1.24 -9.91 15.73
C LEU A 253 2.43 -9.93 14.78
N SER A 254 3.66 -10.10 15.27
CA SER A 254 4.83 -10.40 14.43
C SER A 254 5.25 -11.87 14.46
N SER A 255 4.67 -12.68 15.34
CA SER A 255 4.96 -14.10 15.46
C SER A 255 4.10 -14.94 14.51
N GLY A 256 4.60 -16.11 14.07
CA GLY A 256 3.86 -17.01 13.16
C GLY A 256 3.54 -16.42 11.78
N GLY A 257 2.48 -16.91 11.13
CA GLY A 257 2.04 -16.48 9.80
C GLY A 257 0.61 -15.97 9.78
N GLN A 258 0.35 -14.89 9.05
CA GLN A 258 -1.01 -14.36 8.89
C GLN A 258 -1.85 -15.28 7.99
N TYR A 259 -3.15 -15.42 8.31
CA TYR A 259 -4.12 -16.11 7.48
C TYR A 259 -4.63 -15.16 6.40
N ASN A 260 -4.18 -15.33 5.16
CA ASN A 260 -4.74 -14.66 3.98
C ASN A 260 -4.62 -15.63 2.80
N ASP A 261 -5.72 -16.25 2.37
CA ASP A 261 -5.77 -17.21 1.26
C ASP A 261 -6.29 -16.60 -0.05
N VAL A 262 -6.72 -15.35 0.00
CA VAL A 262 -7.23 -14.58 -1.12
C VAL A 262 -6.22 -13.52 -1.54
N LEU A 263 -5.93 -13.45 -2.85
CA LEU A 263 -5.13 -12.39 -3.46
C LEU A 263 -6.06 -11.48 -4.26
N VAL A 264 -6.16 -10.21 -3.88
CA VAL A 264 -6.92 -9.20 -4.63
C VAL A 264 -5.95 -8.38 -5.47
N LEU A 265 -6.02 -8.46 -6.79
CA LEU A 265 -5.14 -7.69 -7.66
C LEU A 265 -5.49 -6.19 -7.58
N GLU A 266 -4.48 -5.37 -7.43
CA GLU A 266 -4.63 -3.92 -7.40
C GLU A 266 -4.68 -3.36 -8.83
N PRO A 267 -5.64 -2.48 -9.18
CA PRO A 267 -5.81 -1.99 -10.56
C PRO A 267 -4.80 -0.89 -10.93
N THR A 268 -3.60 -0.93 -10.37
CA THR A 268 -2.55 0.08 -10.54
C THR A 268 -2.18 0.26 -12.00
N THR A 269 -1.92 -0.81 -12.73
CA THR A 269 -1.57 -0.77 -14.16
C THR A 269 -2.73 -0.33 -15.05
N SER A 270 -3.97 -0.62 -14.62
CA SER A 270 -5.19 -0.09 -15.27
C SER A 270 -5.28 1.42 -15.09
N ILE A 271 -5.01 1.93 -13.90
CA ILE A 271 -4.98 3.38 -13.61
C ILE A 271 -3.87 4.06 -14.42
N TRP A 272 -2.71 3.44 -14.60
CA TRP A 272 -1.63 3.99 -15.44
C TRP A 272 -2.07 4.35 -16.84
N MET A 273 -2.96 3.55 -17.47
CA MET A 273 -3.48 3.83 -18.81
C MET A 273 -4.23 5.16 -18.90
N TYR A 274 -4.89 5.54 -17.82
CA TYR A 274 -5.76 6.73 -17.79
C TYR A 274 -5.13 7.93 -17.11
N TYR A 275 -4.05 7.71 -16.36
CA TYR A 275 -3.43 8.76 -15.57
C TYR A 275 -2.78 9.84 -16.43
N THR A 276 -3.15 11.09 -16.14
CA THR A 276 -2.48 12.29 -16.65
C THR A 276 -2.55 13.40 -15.61
N GLN A 277 -1.48 14.19 -15.50
CA GLN A 277 -1.40 15.32 -14.57
C GLN A 277 -2.38 16.47 -14.89
N HIS A 278 -2.89 16.50 -16.12
CA HIS A 278 -3.86 17.51 -16.60
C HIS A 278 -5.30 17.17 -16.34
N ALA A 279 -5.58 15.98 -15.82
CA ALA A 279 -6.95 15.51 -15.68
C ALA A 279 -7.79 16.45 -14.80
N PRO A 280 -9.03 16.72 -15.20
CA PRO A 280 -10.01 17.39 -14.34
C PRO A 280 -10.13 16.68 -12.99
N ARG A 281 -10.57 17.39 -11.92
CA ARG A 281 -10.79 16.78 -10.60
C ARG A 281 -11.71 15.55 -10.65
N ARG A 282 -12.68 15.52 -11.57
CA ARG A 282 -13.51 14.33 -11.86
C ARG A 282 -13.05 13.72 -13.16
N ASN A 283 -12.40 12.57 -13.09
CA ASN A 283 -11.93 11.82 -14.25
C ASN A 283 -11.98 10.31 -13.96
N HIS A 284 -11.79 9.52 -14.99
CA HIS A 284 -11.96 8.08 -14.95
C HIS A 284 -11.03 7.41 -13.90
N TRP A 285 -9.74 7.73 -13.90
CA TRP A 285 -8.79 7.08 -13.00
C TRP A 285 -9.05 7.39 -11.50
N ARG A 286 -9.56 8.61 -11.17
CA ARG A 286 -9.95 8.93 -9.78
C ARG A 286 -11.17 8.12 -9.34
N THR A 287 -12.13 7.95 -10.25
CA THR A 287 -13.31 7.10 -10.01
C THR A 287 -12.90 5.65 -9.79
N MET A 288 -12.01 5.12 -10.65
CA MET A 288 -11.47 3.76 -10.48
C MET A 288 -10.83 3.57 -9.11
N GLY A 289 -9.99 4.50 -8.68
CA GLY A 289 -9.30 4.42 -7.40
C GLY A 289 -10.24 4.46 -6.20
N ALA A 290 -11.25 5.37 -6.23
CA ALA A 290 -12.25 5.45 -5.18
C ALA A 290 -13.08 4.15 -5.08
N GLN A 291 -13.56 3.65 -6.21
CA GLN A 291 -14.33 2.40 -6.27
C GLN A 291 -13.52 1.18 -5.82
N PHE A 292 -12.22 1.14 -6.14
CA PHE A 292 -11.34 0.08 -5.64
C PHE A 292 -11.21 0.14 -4.12
N GLN A 293 -11.03 1.32 -3.54
CA GLN A 293 -10.97 1.49 -2.09
C GLN A 293 -12.28 1.10 -1.40
N GLU A 294 -13.44 1.47 -1.99
CA GLU A 294 -14.75 1.01 -1.53
C GLU A 294 -14.86 -0.51 -1.56
N PHE A 295 -14.40 -1.15 -2.64
CA PHE A 295 -14.44 -2.61 -2.79
C PHE A 295 -13.63 -3.33 -1.72
N ILE A 296 -12.36 -2.94 -1.49
CA ILE A 296 -11.55 -3.59 -0.46
C ILE A 296 -12.02 -3.28 0.96
N THR A 297 -12.61 -2.10 1.20
CA THR A 297 -13.27 -1.78 2.47
C THR A 297 -14.50 -2.67 2.70
N ALA A 298 -15.25 -2.97 1.63
CA ALA A 298 -16.36 -3.92 1.71
C ALA A 298 -15.89 -5.35 2.01
N LEU A 299 -14.77 -5.81 1.45
CA LEU A 299 -14.16 -7.09 1.81
C LEU A 299 -13.79 -7.16 3.30
N GLU A 300 -13.18 -6.11 3.84
CA GLU A 300 -12.88 -6.03 5.29
C GLU A 300 -14.14 -6.03 6.15
N ARG A 301 -15.18 -5.30 5.77
CA ARG A 301 -16.48 -5.32 6.47
C ARG A 301 -17.12 -6.71 6.49
N GLN A 302 -16.85 -7.53 5.47
CA GLN A 302 -17.26 -8.92 5.37
C GLN A 302 -16.25 -9.91 5.97
N GLN A 303 -15.19 -9.41 6.61
CA GLN A 303 -14.15 -10.20 7.29
C GLN A 303 -13.41 -11.17 6.36
N VAL A 304 -13.30 -10.84 5.09
CA VAL A 304 -12.51 -11.61 4.13
C VAL A 304 -11.03 -11.46 4.45
N GLU A 305 -10.30 -12.55 4.56
CA GLU A 305 -8.85 -12.56 4.83
C GLU A 305 -8.09 -12.54 3.51
N PHE A 306 -7.58 -11.36 3.12
CA PHE A 306 -6.91 -11.16 1.83
C PHE A 306 -5.60 -10.37 1.94
N ASP A 307 -4.72 -10.60 0.98
CA ASP A 307 -3.60 -9.71 0.62
C ASP A 307 -3.91 -9.00 -0.71
N LEU A 308 -3.35 -7.81 -0.89
CA LEU A 308 -3.34 -7.12 -2.19
C LEU A 308 -2.21 -7.67 -3.07
N GLY A 309 -2.35 -7.57 -4.39
CA GLY A 309 -1.38 -8.02 -5.37
C GLY A 309 -0.93 -6.91 -6.31
N SER A 310 0.34 -6.49 -6.21
CA SER A 310 0.99 -5.65 -7.22
C SER A 310 1.53 -6.51 -8.34
N GLU A 311 1.29 -6.11 -9.58
CA GLU A 311 1.81 -6.82 -10.76
C GLU A 311 3.34 -6.78 -10.85
N ASN A 312 3.99 -5.74 -10.29
CA ASN A 312 5.45 -5.69 -10.19
C ASN A 312 6.01 -6.76 -9.23
N ILE A 313 5.38 -6.94 -8.07
CA ILE A 313 5.78 -8.00 -7.13
C ILE A 313 5.51 -9.38 -7.76
N ILE A 314 4.39 -9.54 -8.46
CA ILE A 314 4.04 -10.78 -9.16
C ILE A 314 5.05 -11.07 -10.28
N LEU A 315 5.45 -10.07 -11.07
CA LEU A 315 6.49 -10.23 -12.11
C LEU A 315 7.79 -10.79 -11.54
N ASN A 316 8.21 -10.31 -10.37
CA ASN A 316 9.51 -10.66 -9.77
C ASN A 316 9.46 -11.92 -8.91
N HIS A 317 8.32 -12.25 -8.31
CA HIS A 317 8.17 -13.29 -7.29
C HIS A 317 6.99 -14.24 -7.53
N GLY A 318 6.26 -14.07 -8.63
CA GLY A 318 5.08 -14.87 -8.97
C GLY A 318 5.41 -16.24 -9.54
N SER A 319 4.63 -17.26 -9.16
CA SER A 319 4.65 -18.58 -9.76
C SER A 319 3.35 -19.33 -9.48
N VAL A 320 3.17 -20.52 -10.07
CA VAL A 320 2.02 -21.39 -9.82
C VAL A 320 2.52 -22.76 -9.38
N ARG A 321 2.01 -23.26 -8.24
CA ARG A 321 2.32 -24.57 -7.70
C ARG A 321 1.03 -25.33 -7.38
N GLY A 322 0.71 -26.34 -8.19
CA GLY A 322 -0.60 -27.01 -8.13
C GLY A 322 -1.71 -25.99 -8.37
N ASP A 323 -2.72 -26.03 -7.51
CA ASP A 323 -3.88 -25.12 -7.46
C ASP A 323 -3.63 -23.84 -6.62
N ARG A 324 -2.37 -23.47 -6.42
CA ARG A 324 -1.96 -22.28 -5.65
C ARG A 324 -1.26 -21.25 -6.51
N PHE A 325 -1.69 -20.00 -6.37
CA PHE A 325 -1.00 -18.84 -6.91
C PHE A 325 0.02 -18.37 -5.88
N ILE A 326 1.30 -18.41 -6.23
CA ILE A 326 2.39 -18.09 -5.31
C ILE A 326 2.88 -16.68 -5.61
N VAL A 327 3.03 -15.86 -4.57
CA VAL A 327 3.77 -14.60 -4.63
C VAL A 327 4.79 -14.59 -3.50
N GLY A 328 6.06 -14.76 -3.85
CA GLY A 328 7.15 -14.86 -2.88
C GLY A 328 6.94 -15.93 -1.83
N LYS A 329 6.68 -15.52 -0.58
CA LYS A 329 6.45 -16.42 0.58
C LYS A 329 4.99 -16.83 0.77
N ARG A 330 4.07 -16.26 -0.01
CA ARG A 330 2.63 -16.47 0.14
C ARG A 330 2.09 -17.39 -0.94
N ALA A 331 1.06 -18.15 -0.58
CA ALA A 331 0.35 -19.06 -1.48
C ALA A 331 -1.16 -18.83 -1.32
N TYR A 332 -1.84 -18.52 -2.41
CA TYR A 332 -3.24 -18.15 -2.45
C TYR A 332 -4.08 -19.20 -3.19
N GLY A 333 -5.22 -19.56 -2.64
CA GLY A 333 -6.21 -20.47 -3.27
C GLY A 333 -7.14 -19.73 -4.23
N THR A 334 -7.33 -18.44 -4.01
CA THR A 334 -8.23 -17.61 -4.81
C THR A 334 -7.53 -16.32 -5.25
N VAL A 335 -7.68 -15.96 -6.52
CA VAL A 335 -7.26 -14.65 -7.06
C VAL A 335 -8.51 -13.87 -7.47
N VAL A 336 -8.59 -12.60 -7.06
CA VAL A 336 -9.72 -11.71 -7.31
C VAL A 336 -9.28 -10.58 -8.21
N LEU A 337 -10.03 -10.35 -9.29
CA LEU A 337 -9.90 -9.20 -10.16
C LEU A 337 -11.08 -8.25 -9.88
N PRO A 338 -10.83 -7.07 -9.29
CA PRO A 338 -11.89 -6.07 -9.07
C PRO A 338 -12.42 -5.51 -10.39
N ALA A 339 -13.57 -4.83 -10.33
CA ALA A 339 -14.21 -4.26 -11.53
C ALA A 339 -13.33 -3.23 -12.26
N GLN A 340 -12.41 -2.59 -11.54
CA GLN A 340 -11.47 -1.59 -12.05
C GLN A 340 -10.26 -2.18 -12.78
N MET A 341 -10.12 -3.50 -12.77
CA MET A 341 -9.01 -4.20 -13.43
C MET A 341 -9.29 -4.31 -14.94
N GLU A 342 -9.07 -3.22 -15.68
CA GLU A 342 -9.23 -3.20 -17.14
C GLU A 342 -8.00 -3.71 -17.90
N ASN A 343 -6.82 -3.59 -17.30
CA ASN A 343 -5.54 -4.08 -17.80
C ASN A 343 -5.01 -5.20 -16.91
N VAL A 344 -4.26 -6.08 -17.49
CA VAL A 344 -3.38 -7.03 -16.79
C VAL A 344 -2.06 -7.09 -17.54
N ASP A 345 -0.94 -7.08 -16.81
CA ASP A 345 0.37 -7.22 -17.46
C ASP A 345 0.57 -8.64 -18.00
N ALA A 346 1.29 -8.77 -19.10
CA ALA A 346 1.47 -10.04 -19.81
C ALA A 346 2.00 -11.17 -18.89
N ALA A 347 2.91 -10.85 -17.97
CA ALA A 347 3.45 -11.82 -17.01
C ALA A 347 2.38 -12.32 -16.04
N THR A 348 1.58 -11.41 -15.49
CA THR A 348 0.47 -11.75 -14.59
C THR A 348 -0.60 -12.55 -15.33
N PHE A 349 -0.96 -12.16 -16.56
CA PHE A 349 -1.92 -12.87 -17.37
C PHE A 349 -1.47 -14.31 -17.65
N ALA A 350 -0.21 -14.52 -18.01
CA ALA A 350 0.35 -15.86 -18.23
C ALA A 350 0.28 -16.73 -16.96
N LEU A 351 0.52 -16.15 -15.77
CA LEU A 351 0.40 -16.85 -14.49
C LEU A 351 -1.07 -17.17 -14.16
N LEU A 352 -2.01 -16.26 -14.38
CA LEU A 352 -3.44 -16.49 -14.17
C LEU A 352 -3.98 -17.62 -15.04
N ARG A 353 -3.58 -17.66 -16.30
CA ARG A 353 -3.93 -18.78 -17.21
C ARG A 353 -3.41 -20.13 -16.70
N ARG A 354 -2.17 -20.16 -16.26
CA ARG A 354 -1.56 -21.38 -15.68
C ARG A 354 -2.23 -21.79 -14.40
N PHE A 355 -2.60 -20.83 -13.55
CA PHE A 355 -3.30 -21.05 -12.29
C PHE A 355 -4.69 -21.66 -12.54
N ALA A 356 -5.48 -21.08 -13.45
CA ALA A 356 -6.76 -21.61 -13.86
C ALA A 356 -6.63 -23.01 -14.44
N ALA A 357 -5.66 -23.26 -15.35
CA ALA A 357 -5.40 -24.57 -15.93
C ALA A 357 -5.01 -25.67 -14.91
N LYS A 358 -4.57 -25.27 -13.71
CA LYS A 358 -4.24 -26.16 -12.59
C LYS A 358 -5.38 -26.30 -11.57
N GLY A 359 -6.57 -25.76 -11.87
CA GLY A 359 -7.75 -25.80 -11.00
C GLY A 359 -7.81 -24.67 -9.96
N GLY A 360 -6.94 -23.68 -10.07
CA GLY A 360 -6.98 -22.49 -9.22
C GLY A 360 -8.21 -21.65 -9.49
N ARG A 361 -8.73 -21.00 -8.45
CA ARG A 361 -9.97 -20.24 -8.50
C ARG A 361 -9.72 -18.77 -8.79
N ILE A 362 -10.39 -18.23 -9.81
CA ILE A 362 -10.38 -16.81 -10.14
C ILE A 362 -11.78 -16.25 -9.96
N ILE A 363 -11.93 -15.15 -9.22
CA ILE A 363 -13.17 -14.38 -9.11
C ILE A 363 -12.96 -13.08 -9.87
N CYS A 364 -13.84 -12.76 -10.80
CA CYS A 364 -13.70 -11.64 -11.70
C CYS A 364 -14.94 -10.75 -11.64
N TYR A 365 -14.80 -9.55 -11.09
CA TYR A 365 -15.83 -8.50 -11.07
C TYR A 365 -15.83 -7.66 -12.34
N GLY A 366 -14.69 -7.57 -13.05
CA GLY A 366 -14.52 -6.93 -14.33
C GLY A 366 -13.54 -7.70 -15.19
N ALA A 367 -13.86 -7.98 -16.46
CA ALA A 367 -12.95 -8.67 -17.36
C ALA A 367 -11.88 -7.70 -17.88
N PRO A 368 -10.58 -7.91 -17.63
CA PRO A 368 -9.52 -7.19 -18.32
C PRO A 368 -9.63 -7.38 -19.83
N ARG A 369 -9.50 -6.27 -20.54
CA ARG A 369 -9.56 -6.23 -22.03
C ARG A 369 -8.29 -5.65 -22.65
N TYR A 370 -7.33 -5.31 -21.79
CA TYR A 370 -5.99 -4.86 -22.19
C TYR A 370 -4.93 -5.74 -21.57
N VAL A 371 -3.83 -5.93 -22.30
CA VAL A 371 -2.58 -6.53 -21.81
C VAL A 371 -1.47 -5.54 -22.13
N ASP A 372 -0.71 -5.11 -21.12
CA ASP A 372 0.35 -4.08 -21.23
C ASP A 372 -0.18 -2.79 -21.93
N GLY A 373 -1.42 -2.39 -21.64
CA GLY A 373 -2.08 -1.23 -22.25
C GLY A 373 -2.57 -1.42 -23.68
N VAL A 374 -2.44 -2.62 -24.26
CA VAL A 374 -2.87 -2.96 -25.63
C VAL A 374 -4.16 -3.78 -25.60
N PRO A 375 -5.18 -3.49 -26.42
CA PRO A 375 -6.39 -4.31 -26.52
C PRO A 375 -6.07 -5.78 -26.80
N SER A 376 -6.65 -6.70 -26.02
CA SER A 376 -6.40 -8.14 -26.13
C SER A 376 -7.71 -8.93 -26.12
N ALA A 377 -8.12 -9.41 -27.29
CA ALA A 377 -9.27 -10.31 -27.43
C ALA A 377 -9.04 -11.65 -26.69
N GLU A 378 -7.80 -12.09 -26.56
CA GLU A 378 -7.45 -13.31 -25.81
C GLU A 378 -7.74 -13.13 -24.31
N ALA A 379 -7.35 -11.99 -23.71
CA ALA A 379 -7.63 -11.70 -22.31
C ALA A 379 -9.13 -11.57 -22.09
N GLU A 380 -9.82 -10.80 -22.93
CA GLU A 380 -11.27 -10.61 -22.83
C GLU A 380 -12.03 -11.94 -22.86
N SER A 381 -11.72 -12.81 -23.84
CA SER A 381 -12.33 -14.14 -23.94
C SER A 381 -11.98 -15.03 -22.75
N PHE A 382 -10.72 -15.03 -22.29
CA PHE A 382 -10.32 -15.83 -21.15
C PHE A 382 -11.10 -15.47 -19.89
N PHE A 383 -11.18 -14.18 -19.55
CA PHE A 383 -11.89 -13.74 -18.35
C PHE A 383 -13.43 -13.80 -18.46
N ALA A 384 -13.96 -13.85 -19.69
CA ALA A 384 -15.40 -14.03 -19.91
C ALA A 384 -15.82 -15.50 -19.86
N ASP A 385 -15.05 -16.44 -20.44
CA ASP A 385 -15.52 -17.76 -20.82
C ASP A 385 -14.82 -18.93 -20.10
N ALA A 386 -13.67 -18.69 -19.42
CA ALA A 386 -12.96 -19.81 -18.79
C ALA A 386 -13.74 -20.42 -17.62
N ALA A 387 -13.86 -21.74 -17.62
CA ALA A 387 -14.64 -22.49 -16.61
C ALA A 387 -14.18 -22.30 -15.16
N GLN A 388 -12.92 -21.89 -14.96
CA GLN A 388 -12.33 -21.61 -13.65
C GLN A 388 -12.49 -20.16 -13.21
N VAL A 389 -13.08 -19.30 -14.05
CA VAL A 389 -13.35 -17.90 -13.73
C VAL A 389 -14.80 -17.77 -13.27
N THR A 390 -14.99 -17.49 -12.00
CA THR A 390 -16.30 -17.15 -11.44
C THR A 390 -16.58 -15.68 -11.71
N ARG A 391 -17.63 -15.37 -12.46
CA ARG A 391 -18.09 -13.99 -12.66
C ARG A 391 -18.88 -13.54 -11.44
N ALA A 392 -18.55 -12.38 -10.91
CA ALA A 392 -19.29 -11.72 -9.85
C ALA A 392 -19.83 -10.37 -10.37
N ASP A 393 -20.97 -9.95 -9.87
CA ASP A 393 -21.58 -8.68 -10.25
C ASP A 393 -21.05 -7.57 -9.36
N ALA A 394 -20.43 -6.58 -9.97
CA ALA A 394 -19.87 -5.43 -9.26
C ALA A 394 -20.94 -4.45 -8.72
N SER A 395 -22.18 -4.57 -9.18
CA SER A 395 -23.32 -3.78 -8.66
C SER A 395 -23.95 -4.39 -7.42
N GLU A 396 -23.67 -5.66 -7.13
CA GLU A 396 -24.17 -6.36 -5.96
C GLU A 396 -23.21 -6.19 -4.76
N PRO A 397 -23.71 -6.24 -3.53
CA PRO A 397 -22.86 -6.26 -2.34
C PRO A 397 -21.86 -7.42 -2.38
N VAL A 398 -20.69 -7.20 -1.79
CA VAL A 398 -19.69 -8.26 -1.65
C VAL A 398 -20.29 -9.43 -0.89
N ASP A 399 -20.35 -10.60 -1.52
CA ASP A 399 -20.81 -11.84 -0.89
C ASP A 399 -19.62 -12.60 -0.28
N ALA A 400 -19.55 -12.61 1.06
CA ALA A 400 -18.51 -13.33 1.80
C ALA A 400 -18.46 -14.83 1.46
N ALA A 401 -19.59 -15.44 1.06
CA ALA A 401 -19.65 -16.85 0.68
C ALA A 401 -18.81 -17.16 -0.57
N LEU A 402 -18.58 -16.18 -1.45
CA LEU A 402 -17.65 -16.33 -2.58
C LEU A 402 -16.21 -16.55 -2.14
N TYR A 403 -15.86 -16.14 -0.93
CA TYR A 403 -14.50 -16.19 -0.40
C TYR A 403 -14.32 -17.26 0.68
N ALA A 404 -15.15 -18.30 0.69
CA ALA A 404 -15.37 -19.32 1.73
C ALA A 404 -14.12 -20.02 2.32
N SER A 405 -12.99 -19.33 2.34
CA SER A 405 -11.77 -19.75 3.05
C SER A 405 -11.74 -19.30 4.52
N SER A 406 -12.68 -18.46 4.97
CA SER A 406 -12.74 -18.01 6.36
C SER A 406 -13.40 -19.07 7.24
N GLU A 407 -12.61 -19.66 8.13
CA GLU A 407 -13.10 -20.56 9.18
C GLU A 407 -13.77 -19.78 10.34
N ILE A 408 -13.82 -18.45 10.24
CA ILE A 408 -14.33 -17.57 11.28
C ILE A 408 -15.48 -16.74 10.71
N ALA A 409 -16.63 -16.82 11.35
CA ALA A 409 -17.75 -15.92 11.11
C ALA A 409 -18.08 -15.17 12.41
N PHE A 410 -18.37 -13.89 12.29
CA PHE A 410 -18.77 -13.04 13.40
C PHE A 410 -20.19 -12.55 13.16
N ASP A 411 -21.05 -12.73 14.16
CA ASP A 411 -22.38 -12.12 14.18
C ASP A 411 -22.26 -10.73 14.83
N LEU A 412 -22.41 -9.68 14.01
CA LEU A 412 -22.26 -8.29 14.43
C LEU A 412 -23.61 -7.61 14.50
N ALA A 413 -23.83 -6.86 15.58
CA ALA A 413 -24.97 -5.96 15.64
C ALA A 413 -24.90 -4.92 14.51
N GLN A 414 -26.05 -4.56 13.95
CA GLN A 414 -26.16 -3.63 12.83
C GLN A 414 -25.48 -2.29 13.13
N GLY A 415 -24.67 -1.81 12.20
CA GLY A 415 -23.92 -0.55 12.28
C GLY A 415 -22.53 -0.64 12.93
N ASN A 416 -22.14 -1.81 13.45
CA ASN A 416 -20.77 -2.03 13.96
C ASN A 416 -19.85 -2.52 12.83
N CYS A 417 -18.58 -2.15 12.90
CA CYS A 417 -17.55 -2.66 12.02
C CYS A 417 -16.50 -3.39 12.87
N LEU A 418 -16.20 -4.62 12.49
CA LEU A 418 -15.16 -5.43 13.11
C LEU A 418 -13.97 -5.49 12.17
N PHE A 419 -12.80 -5.23 12.72
CA PHE A 419 -11.52 -5.52 12.09
C PHE A 419 -10.84 -6.63 12.86
N HIS A 420 -10.12 -7.50 12.14
CA HIS A 420 -9.47 -8.62 12.78
C HIS A 420 -8.11 -8.93 12.16
N HIS A 421 -7.21 -9.46 12.99
CA HIS A 421 -5.93 -10.00 12.57
C HIS A 421 -5.77 -11.40 13.12
N ARG A 422 -5.73 -12.39 12.25
CA ARG A 422 -5.56 -13.79 12.64
C ARG A 422 -4.20 -14.32 12.21
N ARG A 423 -3.52 -14.96 13.14
CA ARG A 423 -2.21 -15.56 12.89
C ARG A 423 -2.16 -17.02 13.29
N ARG A 424 -1.52 -17.82 12.47
CA ARG A 424 -1.18 -19.22 12.77
C ARG A 424 0.13 -19.24 13.53
N MET A 425 0.13 -19.91 14.66
CA MET A 425 1.28 -20.19 15.52
C MET A 425 1.60 -21.69 15.44
N ASP A 426 2.73 -22.12 15.97
CA ASP A 426 3.10 -23.54 16.02
C ASP A 426 2.16 -24.37 16.92
N ASP A 427 1.62 -23.75 17.96
CA ASP A 427 0.78 -24.35 18.98
C ASP A 427 -0.69 -23.89 18.96
N GLY A 428 -1.10 -23.13 17.96
CA GLY A 428 -2.49 -22.64 17.87
C GLY A 428 -2.66 -21.41 16.97
N GLN A 429 -3.55 -20.52 17.40
CA GLN A 429 -3.88 -19.29 16.68
C GLN A 429 -3.94 -18.10 17.63
N VAL A 430 -3.52 -16.94 17.13
CA VAL A 430 -3.79 -15.64 17.74
C VAL A 430 -4.86 -14.93 16.92
N LEU A 431 -5.90 -14.44 17.59
CA LEU A 431 -6.95 -13.63 17.00
C LEU A 431 -7.01 -12.29 17.76
N PHE A 432 -6.70 -11.20 17.06
CA PHE A 432 -6.84 -9.84 17.56
C PHE A 432 -8.07 -9.20 16.93
N LEU A 433 -8.95 -8.64 17.75
CA LEU A 433 -10.23 -8.07 17.33
C LEU A 433 -10.31 -6.60 17.74
N VAL A 434 -10.78 -5.77 16.81
CA VAL A 434 -11.06 -4.35 17.04
C VAL A 434 -12.49 -4.04 16.57
N ILE A 435 -13.34 -3.62 17.49
CA ILE A 435 -14.71 -3.26 17.17
C ILE A 435 -14.85 -1.74 17.17
N TYR A 436 -15.25 -1.19 16.03
CA TYR A 436 -15.68 0.20 15.93
C TYR A 436 -17.20 0.25 16.05
N PHE A 437 -17.64 0.87 17.14
CA PHE A 437 -19.05 1.17 17.31
C PHE A 437 -19.41 2.40 16.45
N ALA A 438 -20.54 2.34 15.76
CA ALA A 438 -21.14 3.52 15.16
C ALA A 438 -21.68 4.43 16.28
N VAL A 439 -20.79 5.13 16.96
CA VAL A 439 -21.17 6.16 17.92
C VAL A 439 -21.50 7.40 17.08
N SER A 440 -22.78 7.75 17.02
CA SER A 440 -23.16 9.10 16.62
C SER A 440 -22.59 10.08 17.66
N TYR A 441 -21.44 10.68 17.37
CA TYR A 441 -20.96 11.84 18.11
C TYR A 441 -21.88 13.02 17.83
N THR A 442 -23.05 13.05 18.47
CA THR A 442 -23.87 14.24 18.58
C THR A 442 -23.45 15.03 19.80
N HIS A 443 -22.19 15.41 19.94
CA HIS A 443 -21.87 16.53 20.86
C HIS A 443 -20.44 17.02 20.63
N LEU A 444 -20.39 18.35 20.57
CA LEU A 444 -19.26 19.23 20.42
C LEU A 444 -18.74 19.39 18.98
N ARG A 445 -19.55 20.01 18.13
CA ARG A 445 -19.01 20.99 17.21
C ARG A 445 -18.57 22.18 18.08
N ALA A 446 -17.32 22.20 18.49
CA ALA A 446 -16.64 23.46 18.67
C ALA A 446 -16.72 24.14 17.29
N HIS A 447 -17.16 25.37 17.25
CA HIS A 447 -17.16 26.21 16.05
C HIS A 447 -15.72 26.25 15.56
N GLU A 448 -15.40 25.53 14.48
CA GLU A 448 -14.28 25.86 13.64
C GLU A 448 -14.60 27.22 13.03
N THR A 449 -14.05 28.26 13.62
CA THR A 449 -13.86 29.52 12.90
C THR A 449 -12.85 29.21 11.81
N ASP A 450 -13.32 29.26 10.57
CA ASP A 450 -12.48 29.35 9.37
C ASP A 450 -11.44 30.45 9.56
N GLN A 451 -10.22 30.08 9.90
CA GLN A 451 -9.02 30.89 9.73
C GLN A 451 -7.82 29.94 9.77
N TYR A 452 -7.41 29.48 8.56
CA TYR A 452 -6.03 29.52 8.04
C TYR A 452 -6.03 28.88 6.65
#